data_b50794226c9635cc420762d71e865688
#
_entry.id   b50794226c9635cc420762d71e865688
#
_cell.length_a   1.000
_cell.length_b   1.000
_cell.length_c   1.000
_cell.angle_alpha   90.00
_cell.angle_beta   90.00
_cell.angle_gamma   90.00
#
_symmetry.space_group_name_H-M   'P 1'
#
loop_
_entity.id
_entity.type
_entity.pdbx_description
1 polymer ?
#
loop_
_entity_poly.entity_id
_entity_poly.type
_entity_poly.pdbx_seq_one_letter_code
_entity_poly.pdbx_strand_id
1 'polypeptide(L)'
;MNENYRSFFGLKKEPFGTDIAIKDILQTEQLVDVKTRFDYVTRLGAVGLVTGEVGSGKSTAIRYAQGHLHPSEYKSIYITASSGSIMELYRQMLSELSIHRNSNSKTIMCRLIKKEITDLVLDKKLKVVLVVDEASLMRLEVFAELHTICQFEKDSKPYLPMILAGQNNLVDKLSYRSSQPLASRIVARSHLQATTLDAMKTYLEHRLAIAGVEHNLFDQPALTAIHQGSGGLFRKANHLARGALIAAAADNKSMVNAEHVQLAATEIF
;
A
#
# COMPACT_ATOMS: atom_id res chain seq x y z
N MET A 1 17.22 -11.28 -20.00
CA MET A 1 16.25 -12.24 -19.44
C MET A 1 15.20 -12.53 -20.48
N ASN A 2 14.93 -13.81 -20.74
CA ASN A 2 14.11 -14.23 -21.87
C ASN A 2 12.65 -13.77 -21.76
N GLU A 3 12.22 -12.84 -22.61
CA GLU A 3 10.81 -12.50 -22.82
C GLU A 3 9.99 -13.70 -23.37
N ASN A 4 10.67 -14.80 -23.69
CA ASN A 4 10.11 -15.96 -24.35
C ASN A 4 9.23 -16.85 -23.45
N TYR A 5 9.35 -16.76 -22.10
CA TYR A 5 8.57 -17.59 -21.19
C TYR A 5 7.06 -17.28 -21.27
N ARG A 6 6.69 -16.02 -21.54
CA ARG A 6 5.28 -15.65 -21.68
C ARG A 6 4.63 -16.36 -22.86
N SER A 7 5.31 -16.35 -24.01
CA SER A 7 4.85 -17.07 -25.21
C SER A 7 4.80 -18.58 -24.97
N PHE A 8 5.79 -19.11 -24.25
CA PHE A 8 5.85 -20.53 -23.91
C PHE A 8 4.64 -21.01 -23.09
N PHE A 9 4.22 -20.21 -22.10
CA PHE A 9 3.06 -20.52 -21.26
C PHE A 9 1.74 -19.91 -21.75
N GLY A 10 1.71 -19.26 -22.90
CA GLY A 10 0.51 -18.61 -23.44
C GLY A 10 0.02 -17.39 -22.64
N LEU A 11 0.91 -16.74 -21.89
CA LEU A 11 0.59 -15.57 -21.08
C LEU A 11 0.44 -14.32 -21.94
N LYS A 12 -0.71 -13.66 -21.86
CA LYS A 12 -1.02 -12.43 -22.59
C LYS A 12 -0.34 -11.20 -22.01
N LYS A 13 -0.05 -11.21 -20.69
CA LYS A 13 0.67 -10.15 -19.97
C LYS A 13 1.51 -10.74 -18.85
N GLU A 14 2.34 -9.90 -18.22
CA GLU A 14 3.17 -10.30 -17.09
C GLU A 14 2.29 -10.65 -15.87
N PRO A 15 2.25 -11.93 -15.41
CA PRO A 15 1.36 -12.33 -14.33
C PRO A 15 1.77 -11.77 -12.98
N PHE A 16 3.06 -11.64 -12.71
CA PHE A 16 3.62 -11.26 -11.41
C PHE A 16 4.23 -9.86 -11.39
N GLY A 17 3.78 -9.00 -12.31
CA GLY A 17 4.15 -7.59 -12.35
C GLY A 17 3.50 -6.75 -11.24
N THR A 18 4.02 -5.54 -11.05
CA THR A 18 3.46 -4.56 -10.11
C THR A 18 2.24 -3.83 -10.67
N ASP A 19 2.13 -3.76 -12.00
CA ASP A 19 1.01 -3.10 -12.69
C ASP A 19 -0.21 -4.04 -12.71
N ILE A 20 -1.12 -3.82 -11.76
CA ILE A 20 -2.41 -4.52 -11.66
C ILE A 20 -3.53 -3.49 -11.55
N ALA A 21 -4.55 -3.59 -12.40
CA ALA A 21 -5.71 -2.71 -12.31
C ALA A 21 -6.49 -2.95 -11.01
N ILE A 22 -7.12 -1.91 -10.47
CA ILE A 22 -7.85 -2.00 -9.19
C ILE A 22 -8.91 -3.11 -9.21
N LYS A 23 -9.63 -3.25 -10.33
CA LYS A 23 -10.65 -4.29 -10.52
C LYS A 23 -10.09 -5.73 -10.53
N ASP A 24 -8.80 -5.87 -10.85
CA ASP A 24 -8.10 -7.16 -10.95
C ASP A 24 -7.39 -7.53 -9.62
N ILE A 25 -7.45 -6.69 -8.59
CA ILE A 25 -6.86 -7.00 -7.28
C ILE A 25 -7.69 -8.09 -6.59
N LEU A 26 -7.03 -9.19 -6.19
CA LEU A 26 -7.67 -10.25 -5.41
C LEU A 26 -8.17 -9.71 -4.06
N GLN A 27 -9.46 -9.87 -3.82
CA GLN A 27 -10.10 -9.45 -2.56
C GLN A 27 -9.87 -10.49 -1.47
N THR A 28 -8.73 -10.38 -0.78
CA THR A 28 -8.47 -11.19 0.42
C THR A 28 -9.21 -10.60 1.63
N GLU A 29 -9.45 -11.40 2.66
CA GLU A 29 -10.07 -10.92 3.91
C GLU A 29 -9.32 -9.74 4.52
N GLN A 30 -7.99 -9.79 4.53
CA GLN A 30 -7.16 -8.70 5.04
C GLN A 30 -7.30 -7.41 4.22
N LEU A 31 -7.43 -7.52 2.90
CA LEU A 31 -7.64 -6.37 2.01
C LEU A 31 -9.01 -5.74 2.25
N VAL A 32 -10.06 -6.57 2.41
CA VAL A 32 -11.42 -6.11 2.72
C VAL A 32 -11.46 -5.44 4.10
N ASP A 33 -10.74 -5.98 5.10
CA ASP A 33 -10.60 -5.36 6.42
C ASP A 33 -9.96 -3.97 6.33
N VAL A 34 -8.86 -3.83 5.58
CA VAL A 34 -8.22 -2.52 5.36
C VAL A 34 -9.20 -1.54 4.74
N LYS A 35 -9.94 -1.95 3.70
CA LYS A 35 -10.94 -1.09 3.05
C LYS A 35 -12.04 -0.67 4.03
N THR A 36 -12.59 -1.59 4.79
CA THR A 36 -13.66 -1.34 5.76
C THR A 36 -13.22 -0.31 6.82
N ARG A 37 -12.00 -0.47 7.34
CA ARG A 37 -11.43 0.47 8.32
C ARG A 37 -11.03 1.79 7.70
N PHE A 38 -10.57 1.79 6.45
CA PHE A 38 -10.31 3.00 5.70
C PHE A 38 -11.59 3.85 5.56
N ASP A 39 -12.70 3.22 5.15
CA ASP A 39 -14.00 3.89 5.02
C ASP A 39 -14.50 4.41 6.37
N TYR A 40 -14.31 3.64 7.44
CA TYR A 40 -14.69 4.04 8.79
C TYR A 40 -13.91 5.28 9.26
N VAL A 41 -12.59 5.26 9.11
CA VAL A 41 -11.70 6.39 9.45
C VAL A 41 -12.06 7.64 8.65
N THR A 42 -12.26 7.49 7.35
CA THR A 42 -12.60 8.58 6.45
C THR A 42 -13.94 9.22 6.81
N ARG A 43 -14.92 8.40 7.19
CA ARG A 43 -16.23 8.87 7.63
C ARG A 43 -16.18 9.62 8.97
N LEU A 44 -15.37 9.15 9.92
CA LEU A 44 -15.21 9.79 11.22
C LEU A 44 -14.31 11.03 11.21
N GLY A 45 -13.49 11.21 10.17
CA GLY A 45 -12.48 12.27 10.15
C GLY A 45 -11.33 12.04 11.13
N ALA A 46 -11.01 10.78 11.43
CA ALA A 46 -10.03 10.36 12.42
C ALA A 46 -8.73 9.88 11.78
N VAL A 47 -7.86 9.20 12.54
CA VAL A 47 -6.62 8.59 12.05
C VAL A 47 -6.77 7.06 12.02
N GLY A 48 -6.31 6.44 10.94
CA GLY A 48 -6.19 5.00 10.77
C GLY A 48 -4.74 4.56 10.61
N LEU A 49 -4.46 3.33 10.99
CA LEU A 49 -3.13 2.73 10.91
C LEU A 49 -3.17 1.44 10.09
N VAL A 50 -2.29 1.31 9.11
CA VAL A 50 -2.10 0.09 8.31
C VAL A 50 -0.65 -0.35 8.44
N THR A 51 -0.41 -1.50 9.07
CA THR A 51 0.93 -2.04 9.29
C THR A 51 1.13 -3.40 8.66
N GLY A 52 2.36 -3.84 8.51
CA GLY A 52 2.75 -5.15 8.01
C GLY A 52 4.17 -5.14 7.47
N GLU A 53 4.69 -6.33 7.20
CA GLU A 53 6.04 -6.52 6.65
C GLU A 53 6.19 -5.93 5.24
N VAL A 54 7.43 -5.74 4.80
CA VAL A 54 7.72 -5.32 3.42
C VAL A 54 7.23 -6.39 2.45
N GLY A 55 6.38 -5.99 1.48
CA GLY A 55 5.80 -6.92 0.51
C GLY A 55 4.53 -7.63 0.96
N SER A 56 3.94 -7.29 2.13
CA SER A 56 2.65 -7.84 2.60
C SER A 56 1.42 -7.32 1.84
N GLY A 57 1.57 -6.30 0.98
CA GLY A 57 0.46 -5.76 0.19
C GLY A 57 -0.16 -4.47 0.73
N LYS A 58 0.44 -3.76 1.70
CA LYS A 58 -0.06 -2.50 2.28
C LYS A 58 -0.47 -1.47 1.23
N SER A 59 0.46 -1.10 0.37
CA SER A 59 0.20 -0.07 -0.68
C SER A 59 -0.87 -0.54 -1.68
N THR A 60 -0.95 -1.86 -1.96
CA THR A 60 -2.02 -2.44 -2.79
C THR A 60 -3.37 -2.33 -2.11
N ALA A 61 -3.47 -2.64 -0.82
CA ALA A 61 -4.71 -2.54 -0.05
C ALA A 61 -5.19 -1.09 0.07
N ILE A 62 -4.26 -0.14 0.29
CA ILE A 62 -4.58 1.28 0.31
C ILE A 62 -5.05 1.76 -1.06
N ARG A 63 -4.34 1.40 -2.13
CA ARG A 63 -4.74 1.73 -3.51
C ARG A 63 -6.12 1.16 -3.85
N TYR A 64 -6.40 -0.06 -3.40
CA TYR A 64 -7.73 -0.65 -3.54
C TYR A 64 -8.80 0.16 -2.78
N ALA A 65 -8.56 0.53 -1.53
CA ALA A 65 -9.50 1.33 -0.75
C ALA A 65 -9.72 2.72 -1.37
N GLN A 66 -8.66 3.42 -1.77
CA GLN A 66 -8.74 4.71 -2.44
C GLN A 66 -9.46 4.65 -3.78
N GLY A 67 -9.26 3.57 -4.55
CA GLY A 67 -9.92 3.38 -5.85
C GLY A 67 -11.42 3.17 -5.78
N HIS A 68 -11.98 2.93 -4.59
CA HIS A 68 -13.41 2.86 -4.32
C HIS A 68 -13.99 4.17 -3.79
N LEU A 69 -13.17 5.20 -3.59
CA LEU A 69 -13.67 6.53 -3.28
C LEU A 69 -14.20 7.18 -4.57
N HIS A 70 -15.41 7.72 -4.51
CA HIS A 70 -15.99 8.39 -5.68
C HIS A 70 -15.32 9.76 -5.88
N PRO A 71 -14.72 10.06 -7.05
CA PRO A 71 -13.96 11.31 -7.26
C PRO A 71 -14.80 12.59 -7.10
N SER A 72 -16.12 12.52 -7.29
CA SER A 72 -17.01 13.66 -7.06
C SER A 72 -17.29 13.96 -5.59
N GLU A 73 -16.97 13.04 -4.68
CA GLU A 73 -17.22 13.19 -3.25
C GLU A 73 -15.91 13.34 -2.46
N TYR A 74 -14.81 12.81 -2.98
CA TYR A 74 -13.55 12.71 -2.26
C TYR A 74 -12.38 13.30 -3.03
N LYS A 75 -11.56 14.09 -2.34
CA LYS A 75 -10.19 14.43 -2.74
C LYS A 75 -9.22 13.60 -1.91
N SER A 76 -8.56 12.65 -2.54
CA SER A 76 -7.48 11.89 -1.90
C SER A 76 -6.13 12.56 -2.15
N ILE A 77 -5.36 12.72 -1.09
CA ILE A 77 -3.98 13.21 -1.07
C ILE A 77 -3.12 12.00 -0.70
N TYR A 78 -2.28 11.53 -1.63
CA TYR A 78 -1.37 10.41 -1.38
C TYR A 78 0.06 10.89 -1.39
N ILE A 79 0.76 10.67 -0.30
CA ILE A 79 2.17 11.01 -0.15
C ILE A 79 2.97 9.82 0.35
N THR A 80 4.18 9.70 -0.15
CA THR A 80 5.15 8.71 0.35
C THR A 80 6.11 9.41 1.30
N ALA A 81 6.11 8.98 2.54
CA ALA A 81 6.99 9.54 3.55
C ALA A 81 8.45 9.23 3.25
N SER A 82 9.32 10.14 3.65
CA SER A 82 10.76 9.98 3.64
C SER A 82 11.33 10.22 5.04
N SER A 83 12.63 10.01 5.21
CA SER A 83 13.35 10.37 6.43
C SER A 83 13.56 11.90 6.60
N GLY A 84 12.93 12.69 5.75
CA GLY A 84 13.00 14.14 5.74
C GLY A 84 12.24 14.82 6.87
N SER A 85 12.18 16.14 6.79
CA SER A 85 11.46 16.98 7.76
C SER A 85 9.98 17.11 7.40
N ILE A 86 9.18 17.65 8.33
CA ILE A 86 7.77 18.00 8.07
C ILE A 86 7.61 18.97 6.88
N MET A 87 8.61 19.78 6.60
CA MET A 87 8.62 20.70 5.46
C MET A 87 8.52 19.97 4.12
N GLU A 88 9.21 18.84 4.01
CA GLU A 88 9.16 18.00 2.80
C GLU A 88 7.78 17.39 2.62
N LEU A 89 7.20 16.88 3.69
CA LEU A 89 5.84 16.37 3.69
C LEU A 89 4.81 17.44 3.31
N TYR A 90 4.97 18.66 3.82
CA TYR A 90 4.12 19.79 3.44
C TYR A 90 4.29 20.17 1.96
N ARG A 91 5.51 20.12 1.40
CA ARG A 91 5.72 20.36 -0.04
C ARG A 91 5.01 19.31 -0.90
N GLN A 92 5.06 18.03 -0.51
CA GLN A 92 4.31 16.98 -1.21
C GLN A 92 2.79 17.25 -1.12
N MET A 93 2.26 17.60 0.07
CA MET A 93 0.85 17.94 0.23
C MET A 93 0.44 19.13 -0.64
N LEU A 94 1.25 20.19 -0.70
CA LEU A 94 1.00 21.36 -1.55
C LEU A 94 0.97 20.96 -3.03
N SER A 95 1.88 20.10 -3.46
CA SER A 95 1.91 19.56 -4.83
C SER A 95 0.65 18.78 -5.16
N GLU A 96 0.22 17.85 -4.29
CA GLU A 96 -1.01 17.06 -4.46
C GLU A 96 -2.29 17.92 -4.46
N LEU A 97 -2.26 19.03 -3.74
CA LEU A 97 -3.31 20.03 -3.73
C LEU A 97 -3.21 21.03 -4.91
N SER A 98 -2.23 20.86 -5.80
CA SER A 98 -1.98 21.76 -6.94
C SER A 98 -1.70 23.21 -6.53
N ILE A 99 -1.08 23.43 -5.37
CA ILE A 99 -0.71 24.74 -4.87
C ILE A 99 0.75 25.03 -5.27
N HIS A 100 0.93 25.87 -6.30
CA HIS A 100 2.24 26.23 -6.85
C HIS A 100 2.88 27.45 -6.13
N ARG A 101 2.85 27.48 -4.81
CA ARG A 101 3.52 28.54 -4.03
C ARG A 101 4.77 27.99 -3.35
N ASN A 102 5.92 28.48 -3.77
CA ASN A 102 7.18 28.20 -3.10
C ASN A 102 7.30 29.03 -1.82
N SER A 103 7.35 28.36 -0.68
CA SER A 103 7.64 28.99 0.61
C SER A 103 8.58 28.09 1.39
N ASN A 104 9.56 28.70 2.08
CA ASN A 104 10.42 28.01 3.02
C ASN A 104 9.93 28.15 4.47
N SER A 105 8.78 28.76 4.69
CA SER A 105 8.17 28.89 6.01
C SER A 105 7.17 27.78 6.27
N LYS A 106 7.43 26.97 7.29
CA LYS A 106 6.52 25.92 7.79
C LYS A 106 5.12 26.49 8.07
N THR A 107 5.05 27.64 8.72
CA THR A 107 3.78 28.29 9.07
C THR A 107 2.97 28.68 7.84
N ILE A 108 3.63 29.23 6.81
CA ILE A 108 2.96 29.60 5.56
C ILE A 108 2.44 28.36 4.86
N MET A 109 3.24 27.30 4.73
CA MET A 109 2.82 26.06 4.09
C MET A 109 1.63 25.43 4.81
N CYS A 110 1.71 25.28 6.14
CA CYS A 110 0.62 24.73 6.95
C CYS A 110 -0.67 25.55 6.75
N ARG A 111 -0.58 26.88 6.74
CA ARG A 111 -1.74 27.76 6.51
C ARG A 111 -2.32 27.58 5.11
N LEU A 112 -1.50 27.47 4.07
CA LEU A 112 -1.96 27.22 2.70
C LEU A 112 -2.68 25.89 2.58
N ILE A 113 -2.10 24.81 3.14
CA ILE A 113 -2.71 23.48 3.15
C ILE A 113 -4.06 23.52 3.86
N LYS A 114 -4.12 24.09 5.07
CA LYS A 114 -5.37 24.18 5.84
C LYS A 114 -6.43 25.00 5.13
N LYS A 115 -6.04 26.11 4.49
CA LYS A 115 -6.97 26.93 3.71
C LYS A 115 -7.57 26.11 2.56
N GLU A 116 -6.73 25.48 1.73
CA GLU A 116 -7.22 24.69 0.60
C GLU A 116 -8.13 23.54 1.04
N ILE A 117 -7.76 22.83 2.12
CA ILE A 117 -8.62 21.77 2.67
C ILE A 117 -9.97 22.33 3.11
N THR A 118 -9.98 23.49 3.75
CA THR A 118 -11.22 24.17 4.16
C THR A 118 -12.07 24.55 2.96
N ASP A 119 -11.45 25.12 1.92
CA ASP A 119 -12.13 25.52 0.68
C ASP A 119 -12.70 24.26 -0.05
N LEU A 120 -11.94 23.16 -0.09
CA LEU A 120 -12.44 21.89 -0.64
C LEU A 120 -13.66 21.36 0.13
N VAL A 121 -13.63 21.42 1.45
CA VAL A 121 -14.71 20.87 2.29
C VAL A 121 -15.93 21.80 2.33
N LEU A 122 -15.75 23.11 2.52
CA LEU A 122 -16.86 24.03 2.71
C LEU A 122 -17.45 24.52 1.39
N ASP A 123 -16.63 24.83 0.40
CA ASP A 123 -17.09 25.42 -0.86
C ASP A 123 -17.42 24.32 -1.89
N LYS A 124 -16.49 23.36 -2.09
CA LYS A 124 -16.65 22.29 -3.07
C LYS A 124 -17.40 21.07 -2.55
N LYS A 125 -17.70 21.02 -1.23
CA LYS A 125 -18.38 19.89 -0.55
C LYS A 125 -17.69 18.55 -0.70
N LEU A 126 -16.37 18.56 -0.90
CA LEU A 126 -15.55 17.36 -1.00
C LEU A 126 -15.06 16.92 0.38
N LYS A 127 -15.04 15.62 0.62
CA LYS A 127 -14.33 15.02 1.75
C LYS A 127 -12.87 14.87 1.35
N VAL A 128 -11.96 15.34 2.19
CA VAL A 128 -10.51 15.20 1.95
C VAL A 128 -10.00 14.05 2.78
N VAL A 129 -9.12 13.20 2.21
CA VAL A 129 -8.41 12.15 2.95
C VAL A 129 -6.92 12.22 2.65
N LEU A 130 -6.09 12.19 3.69
CA LEU A 130 -4.64 12.12 3.58
C LEU A 130 -4.17 10.70 3.80
N VAL A 131 -3.42 10.17 2.85
CA VAL A 131 -2.69 8.91 2.99
C VAL A 131 -1.20 9.19 3.04
N VAL A 132 -0.54 8.68 4.07
CA VAL A 132 0.91 8.74 4.25
C VAL A 132 1.44 7.33 4.20
N ASP A 133 1.93 6.91 3.05
CA ASP A 133 2.60 5.61 2.88
C ASP A 133 4.06 5.70 3.34
N GLU A 134 4.64 4.57 3.71
CA GLU A 134 5.99 4.46 4.32
C GLU A 134 6.18 5.36 5.56
N ALA A 135 5.12 5.62 6.32
CA ALA A 135 5.15 6.47 7.51
C ALA A 135 6.16 5.99 8.58
N SER A 136 6.56 4.74 8.54
CA SER A 136 7.64 4.19 9.36
C SER A 136 9.00 4.84 9.14
N LEU A 137 9.24 5.50 8.00
CA LEU A 137 10.46 6.24 7.70
C LEU A 137 10.52 7.61 8.40
N MET A 138 9.38 8.19 8.75
CA MET A 138 9.31 9.52 9.35
C MET A 138 10.08 9.59 10.67
N ARG A 139 10.66 10.76 10.94
CA ARG A 139 11.26 11.10 12.23
C ARG A 139 10.18 11.33 13.28
N LEU A 140 10.50 11.17 14.56
CA LEU A 140 9.55 11.34 15.67
C LEU A 140 8.93 12.74 15.72
N GLU A 141 9.70 13.78 15.39
CA GLU A 141 9.22 15.16 15.38
C GLU A 141 8.08 15.36 14.36
N VAL A 142 8.09 14.60 13.27
CA VAL A 142 7.08 14.69 12.21
C VAL A 142 5.71 14.23 12.72
N PHE A 143 5.65 13.20 13.57
CA PHE A 143 4.38 12.74 14.16
C PHE A 143 3.77 13.80 15.07
N ALA A 144 4.58 14.50 15.86
CA ALA A 144 4.11 15.61 16.69
C ALA A 144 3.53 16.76 15.85
N GLU A 145 4.13 17.06 14.70
CA GLU A 145 3.66 18.09 13.79
C GLU A 145 2.41 17.66 12.99
N LEU A 146 2.33 16.39 12.58
CA LEU A 146 1.17 15.87 11.85
C LEU A 146 -0.13 16.01 12.62
N HIS A 147 -0.08 15.87 13.93
CA HIS A 147 -1.27 16.10 14.77
C HIS A 147 -1.81 17.51 14.61
N THR A 148 -0.95 18.53 14.45
CA THR A 148 -1.37 19.93 14.37
C THR A 148 -2.07 20.27 13.06
N ILE A 149 -1.71 19.59 11.94
CA ILE A 149 -2.35 19.81 10.65
C ILE A 149 -3.78 19.26 10.62
N CYS A 150 -4.10 18.27 11.44
CA CYS A 150 -5.45 17.73 11.56
C CYS A 150 -6.40 18.62 12.37
N GLN A 151 -5.88 19.67 13.05
CA GLN A 151 -6.69 20.54 13.89
C GLN A 151 -7.30 21.69 13.07
N PHE A 152 -8.60 21.63 12.83
CA PHE A 152 -9.37 22.67 12.18
C PHE A 152 -10.35 23.29 13.19
N GLU A 153 -10.62 24.59 13.07
CA GLU A 153 -11.54 25.36 13.92
C GLU A 153 -11.38 25.05 15.43
N LYS A 154 -10.18 25.20 15.95
CA LYS A 154 -9.84 24.89 17.35
C LYS A 154 -10.07 23.41 17.70
N ASP A 155 -9.78 22.52 16.76
CA ASP A 155 -9.93 21.06 16.89
C ASP A 155 -11.39 20.56 16.96
N SER A 156 -12.34 21.36 16.49
CA SER A 156 -13.78 20.99 16.51
C SER A 156 -14.27 20.38 15.20
N LYS A 157 -13.47 20.46 14.12
CA LYS A 157 -13.86 19.99 12.78
C LYS A 157 -12.91 18.93 12.23
N PRO A 158 -13.40 17.73 11.93
CA PRO A 158 -12.59 16.60 11.44
C PRO A 158 -12.43 16.65 9.91
N TYR A 159 -11.86 17.72 9.36
CA TYR A 159 -11.78 17.91 7.90
C TYR A 159 -10.70 17.08 7.22
N LEU A 160 -9.72 16.55 7.95
CA LEU A 160 -8.61 15.79 7.38
C LEU A 160 -8.43 14.43 8.08
N PRO A 161 -9.26 13.42 7.76
CA PRO A 161 -8.94 12.05 8.10
C PRO A 161 -7.60 11.64 7.50
N MET A 162 -6.87 10.81 8.23
CA MET A 162 -5.51 10.40 7.85
C MET A 162 -5.34 8.89 7.96
N ILE A 163 -4.71 8.30 6.96
CA ILE A 163 -4.24 6.90 7.00
C ILE A 163 -2.72 6.90 7.02
N LEU A 164 -2.15 6.33 8.06
CA LEU A 164 -0.71 6.10 8.18
C LEU A 164 -0.42 4.63 7.82
N ALA A 165 0.42 4.41 6.84
CA ALA A 165 0.86 3.06 6.48
C ALA A 165 2.37 2.91 6.64
N GLY A 166 2.81 1.74 7.11
CA GLY A 166 4.23 1.49 7.28
C GLY A 166 4.55 0.10 7.83
N GLN A 167 5.80 -0.12 8.13
CA GLN A 167 6.27 -1.35 8.76
C GLN A 167 5.88 -1.39 10.25
N ASN A 168 6.12 -2.53 10.91
CA ASN A 168 5.71 -2.76 12.29
C ASN A 168 6.30 -1.74 13.29
N ASN A 169 7.53 -1.25 13.05
CA ASN A 169 8.18 -0.21 13.86
C ASN A 169 7.42 1.13 13.86
N LEU A 170 6.43 1.33 12.99
CA LEU A 170 5.53 2.49 13.04
C LEU A 170 4.73 2.51 14.35
N VAL A 171 4.32 1.33 14.86
CA VAL A 171 3.62 1.22 16.14
C VAL A 171 4.50 1.69 17.30
N ASP A 172 5.78 1.31 17.27
CA ASP A 172 6.75 1.72 18.29
C ASP A 172 6.93 3.25 18.28
N LYS A 173 7.07 3.85 17.09
CA LYS A 173 7.17 5.31 16.93
C LYS A 173 5.93 6.05 17.46
N LEU A 174 4.74 5.50 17.26
CA LEU A 174 3.49 6.06 17.77
C LEU A 174 3.34 5.92 19.28
N SER A 175 4.06 4.98 19.91
CA SER A 175 4.06 4.77 21.36
C SER A 175 4.91 5.79 22.12
N TYR A 176 5.80 6.53 21.45
CA TYR A 176 6.58 7.58 22.10
C TYR A 176 5.69 8.74 22.58
N ARG A 177 6.08 9.35 23.71
CA ARG A 177 5.33 10.45 24.34
C ARG A 177 5.08 11.63 23.38
N SER A 178 6.04 11.97 22.54
CA SER A 178 5.92 13.01 21.53
C SER A 178 4.88 12.73 20.46
N SER A 179 4.60 11.45 20.17
CA SER A 179 3.63 11.01 19.16
C SER A 179 2.21 10.79 19.74
N GLN A 180 2.06 10.79 21.07
CA GLN A 180 0.79 10.53 21.75
C GLN A 180 -0.39 11.41 21.26
N PRO A 181 -0.21 12.72 20.97
CA PRO A 181 -1.31 13.54 20.45
C PRO A 181 -1.88 13.02 19.13
N LEU A 182 -1.03 12.46 18.24
CA LEU A 182 -1.48 11.82 17.01
C LEU A 182 -2.01 10.41 17.27
N ALA A 183 -1.33 9.64 18.11
CA ALA A 183 -1.71 8.26 18.44
C ALA A 183 -3.10 8.19 19.10
N SER A 184 -3.47 9.16 19.92
CA SER A 184 -4.80 9.24 20.56
C SER A 184 -5.96 9.44 19.58
N ARG A 185 -5.67 9.86 18.33
CA ARG A 185 -6.66 10.01 17.25
C ARG A 185 -6.85 8.75 16.42
N ILE A 186 -6.07 7.69 16.68
CA ILE A 186 -6.16 6.42 15.93
C ILE A 186 -7.38 5.65 16.43
N VAL A 187 -8.36 5.49 15.56
CA VAL A 187 -9.62 4.79 15.82
C VAL A 187 -9.70 3.41 15.17
N ALA A 188 -8.81 3.13 14.22
CA ALA A 188 -8.79 1.84 13.53
C ALA A 188 -7.34 1.44 13.19
N ARG A 189 -7.08 0.13 13.28
CA ARG A 189 -5.76 -0.46 12.96
C ARG A 189 -5.98 -1.74 12.17
N SER A 190 -5.31 -1.86 11.02
CA SER A 190 -5.18 -3.08 10.25
C SER A 190 -3.72 -3.53 10.27
N HIS A 191 -3.49 -4.82 10.45
CA HIS A 191 -2.17 -5.42 10.38
C HIS A 191 -2.18 -6.54 9.35
N LEU A 192 -1.43 -6.34 8.25
CA LEU A 192 -1.31 -7.34 7.20
C LEU A 192 -0.26 -8.37 7.58
N GLN A 193 -0.72 -9.56 7.84
CA GLN A 193 0.12 -10.72 8.17
C GLN A 193 0.59 -11.44 6.90
N ALA A 194 1.60 -12.28 7.05
CA ALA A 194 1.98 -13.26 6.05
C ALA A 194 0.77 -14.14 5.69
N THR A 195 0.61 -14.42 4.40
CA THR A 195 -0.53 -15.22 3.94
C THR A 195 -0.29 -16.72 4.16
N THR A 196 -1.37 -17.49 4.26
CA THR A 196 -1.31 -18.97 4.36
C THR A 196 -0.96 -19.59 3.02
N LEU A 197 -0.59 -20.88 3.02
CA LEU A 197 -0.30 -21.62 1.79
C LEU A 197 -1.51 -21.63 0.84
N ASP A 198 -2.71 -21.88 1.35
CA ASP A 198 -3.94 -21.94 0.53
C ASP A 198 -4.28 -20.59 -0.08
N ALA A 199 -4.15 -19.50 0.71
CA ALA A 199 -4.36 -18.16 0.21
C ALA A 199 -3.28 -17.75 -0.80
N MET A 200 -2.02 -18.18 -0.63
CA MET A 200 -0.94 -17.96 -1.60
C MET A 200 -1.24 -18.71 -2.91
N LYS A 201 -1.70 -19.96 -2.84
CA LYS A 201 -2.13 -20.73 -4.02
C LYS A 201 -3.23 -19.98 -4.78
N THR A 202 -4.29 -19.58 -4.10
CA THR A 202 -5.39 -18.81 -4.68
C THR A 202 -4.88 -17.50 -5.33
N TYR A 203 -3.93 -16.83 -4.69
CA TYR A 203 -3.32 -15.61 -5.22
C TYR A 203 -2.55 -15.88 -6.51
N LEU A 204 -1.70 -16.91 -6.56
CA LEU A 204 -0.90 -17.24 -7.75
C LEU A 204 -1.81 -17.64 -8.92
N GLU A 205 -2.83 -18.48 -8.67
CA GLU A 205 -3.83 -18.87 -9.66
C GLU A 205 -4.60 -17.67 -10.21
N HIS A 206 -5.03 -16.76 -9.33
CA HIS A 206 -5.69 -15.51 -9.73
C HIS A 206 -4.79 -14.64 -10.62
N ARG A 207 -3.50 -14.54 -10.31
CA ARG A 207 -2.52 -13.80 -11.10
C ARG A 207 -2.31 -14.39 -12.48
N LEU A 208 -2.28 -15.74 -12.60
CA LEU A 208 -2.21 -16.44 -13.87
C LEU A 208 -3.49 -16.25 -14.69
N ALA A 209 -4.66 -16.35 -14.07
CA ALA A 209 -5.95 -16.13 -14.73
C ALA A 209 -6.05 -14.71 -15.34
N ILE A 210 -5.64 -13.68 -14.59
CA ILE A 210 -5.55 -12.32 -15.12
C ILE A 210 -4.60 -12.23 -16.32
N ALA A 211 -3.53 -13.03 -16.34
CA ALA A 211 -2.59 -13.07 -17.44
C ALA A 211 -3.07 -13.94 -18.62
N GLY A 212 -4.26 -14.54 -18.52
CA GLY A 212 -4.91 -15.30 -19.59
C GLY A 212 -4.68 -16.80 -19.55
N VAL A 213 -4.20 -17.34 -18.44
CA VAL A 213 -3.98 -18.78 -18.22
C VAL A 213 -4.84 -19.25 -17.04
N GLU A 214 -5.88 -20.05 -17.30
CA GLU A 214 -6.84 -20.50 -16.29
C GLU A 214 -6.43 -21.79 -15.57
N HIS A 215 -5.43 -22.51 -16.09
CA HIS A 215 -4.91 -23.73 -15.45
C HIS A 215 -3.68 -23.40 -14.59
N ASN A 216 -3.47 -24.21 -13.57
CA ASN A 216 -2.33 -24.04 -12.68
C ASN A 216 -1.03 -24.45 -13.40
N LEU A 217 -0.03 -23.58 -13.37
CA LEU A 217 1.31 -23.83 -13.93
C LEU A 217 2.31 -24.33 -12.87
N PHE A 218 1.94 -24.34 -11.59
CA PHE A 218 2.80 -24.75 -10.47
C PHE A 218 2.29 -26.06 -9.88
N ASP A 219 3.18 -27.06 -9.74
CA ASP A 219 2.84 -28.25 -8.96
C ASP A 219 2.77 -27.96 -7.46
N GLN A 220 2.25 -28.91 -6.67
CA GLN A 220 2.09 -28.70 -5.23
C GLN A 220 3.43 -28.47 -4.49
N PRO A 221 4.53 -29.18 -4.81
CA PRO A 221 5.86 -28.87 -4.28
C PRO A 221 6.34 -27.46 -4.61
N ALA A 222 6.11 -26.97 -5.84
CA ALA A 222 6.48 -25.58 -6.23
C ALA A 222 5.68 -24.55 -5.44
N LEU A 223 4.37 -24.73 -5.27
CA LEU A 223 3.53 -23.85 -4.46
C LEU A 223 4.03 -23.76 -3.01
N THR A 224 4.37 -24.91 -2.43
CA THR A 224 4.94 -24.99 -1.09
C THR A 224 6.29 -24.29 -1.00
N ALA A 225 7.17 -24.49 -1.99
CA ALA A 225 8.48 -23.85 -2.06
C ALA A 225 8.35 -22.32 -2.22
N ILE A 226 7.43 -21.83 -3.05
CA ILE A 226 7.15 -20.38 -3.19
C ILE A 226 6.65 -19.80 -1.87
N HIS A 227 5.69 -20.45 -1.21
CA HIS A 227 5.15 -19.97 0.05
C HIS A 227 6.24 -19.92 1.13
N GLN A 228 7.01 -20.97 1.32
CA GLN A 228 8.09 -21.04 2.31
C GLN A 228 9.21 -20.02 1.98
N GLY A 229 9.68 -19.99 0.74
CA GLY A 229 10.74 -19.09 0.29
C GLY A 229 10.35 -17.62 0.37
N SER A 230 9.06 -17.30 0.19
CA SER A 230 8.54 -15.92 0.33
C SER A 230 8.22 -15.55 1.78
N GLY A 231 8.12 -16.50 2.70
CA GLY A 231 7.58 -16.29 4.04
C GLY A 231 6.12 -15.81 4.02
N GLY A 232 5.33 -16.19 2.99
CA GLY A 232 3.95 -15.76 2.81
C GLY A 232 3.80 -14.29 2.35
N LEU A 233 4.87 -13.63 1.87
CA LEU A 233 4.86 -12.24 1.43
C LEU A 233 4.71 -12.14 -0.09
N PHE A 234 3.71 -11.41 -0.56
CA PHE A 234 3.35 -11.33 -1.98
C PHE A 234 4.48 -10.84 -2.89
N ARG A 235 5.27 -9.85 -2.47
CA ARG A 235 6.37 -9.32 -3.31
C ARG A 235 7.42 -10.39 -3.58
N LYS A 236 7.87 -11.09 -2.54
CA LYS A 236 8.82 -12.20 -2.67
C LYS A 236 8.22 -13.36 -3.47
N ALA A 237 6.94 -13.71 -3.21
CA ALA A 237 6.24 -14.75 -3.96
C ALA A 237 6.17 -14.43 -5.45
N ASN A 238 5.88 -13.18 -5.83
CA ASN A 238 5.88 -12.74 -7.22
C ASN A 238 7.25 -12.89 -7.89
N HIS A 239 8.32 -12.57 -7.17
CA HIS A 239 9.68 -12.73 -7.70
C HIS A 239 10.02 -14.21 -7.90
N LEU A 240 9.74 -15.05 -6.90
CA LEU A 240 9.97 -16.50 -6.99
C LEU A 240 9.13 -17.15 -8.10
N ALA A 241 7.85 -16.83 -8.16
CA ALA A 241 6.95 -17.38 -9.17
C ALA A 241 7.38 -16.97 -10.59
N ARG A 242 7.76 -15.70 -10.80
CA ARG A 242 8.28 -15.25 -12.10
C ARG A 242 9.59 -15.97 -12.48
N GLY A 243 10.55 -16.01 -11.57
CA GLY A 243 11.83 -16.68 -11.80
C GLY A 243 11.64 -18.17 -12.11
N ALA A 244 10.75 -18.84 -11.38
CA ALA A 244 10.46 -20.25 -11.59
C ALA A 244 9.78 -20.52 -12.95
N LEU A 245 8.89 -19.63 -13.44
CA LEU A 245 8.35 -19.71 -14.80
C LEU A 245 9.45 -19.55 -15.86
N ILE A 246 10.39 -18.64 -15.66
CA ILE A 246 11.52 -18.44 -16.57
C ILE A 246 12.40 -19.70 -16.61
N ALA A 247 12.72 -20.27 -15.43
CA ALA A 247 13.52 -21.50 -15.33
C ALA A 247 12.83 -22.69 -16.01
N ALA A 248 11.53 -22.91 -15.75
CA ALA A 248 10.78 -24.00 -16.36
C ALA A 248 10.68 -23.86 -17.89
N ALA A 249 10.51 -22.64 -18.40
CA ALA A 249 10.51 -22.39 -19.84
C ALA A 249 11.89 -22.66 -20.48
N ALA A 250 13.00 -22.34 -19.78
CA ALA A 250 14.34 -22.67 -20.23
C ALA A 250 14.58 -24.18 -20.30
N ASP A 251 14.00 -24.94 -19.38
CA ASP A 251 14.05 -26.41 -19.35
C ASP A 251 13.00 -27.07 -20.26
N ASN A 252 12.22 -26.28 -21.03
CA ASN A 252 11.11 -26.78 -21.87
C ASN A 252 10.07 -27.58 -21.06
N LYS A 253 9.81 -27.23 -19.80
CA LYS A 253 8.81 -27.88 -18.94
C LYS A 253 7.54 -27.05 -18.90
N SER A 254 6.40 -27.67 -19.20
CA SER A 254 5.07 -27.03 -19.16
C SER A 254 4.53 -26.83 -17.75
N MET A 255 5.17 -27.43 -16.74
CA MET A 255 4.82 -27.30 -15.32
C MET A 255 6.03 -26.93 -14.49
N VAL A 256 5.86 -25.98 -13.59
CA VAL A 256 6.88 -25.51 -12.65
C VAL A 256 6.93 -26.47 -11.46
N ASN A 257 8.11 -26.97 -11.14
CA ASN A 257 8.38 -27.80 -9.97
C ASN A 257 9.23 -27.07 -8.91
N ALA A 258 9.50 -27.70 -7.79
CA ALA A 258 10.29 -27.12 -6.69
C ALA A 258 11.73 -26.74 -7.09
N GLU A 259 12.36 -27.49 -8.03
CA GLU A 259 13.73 -27.21 -8.49
C GLU A 259 13.80 -25.87 -9.23
N HIS A 260 12.80 -25.56 -10.08
CA HIS A 260 12.71 -24.26 -10.75
C HIS A 260 12.57 -23.12 -9.76
N VAL A 261 11.83 -23.33 -8.63
CA VAL A 261 11.70 -22.34 -7.56
C VAL A 261 13.03 -22.15 -6.82
N GLN A 262 13.78 -23.24 -6.58
CA GLN A 262 15.11 -23.16 -5.97
C GLN A 262 16.09 -22.39 -6.86
N LEU A 263 16.09 -22.63 -8.17
CA LEU A 263 16.89 -21.86 -9.13
C LEU A 263 16.53 -20.38 -9.07
N ALA A 264 15.24 -20.05 -9.09
CA ALA A 264 14.78 -18.67 -8.95
C ALA A 264 15.24 -18.04 -7.63
N ALA A 265 15.24 -18.77 -6.54
CA ALA A 265 15.66 -18.28 -5.22
C ALA A 265 17.17 -17.94 -5.15
N THR A 266 18.03 -18.58 -5.96
CA THR A 266 19.46 -18.24 -6.01
C THR A 266 19.73 -16.89 -6.68
N GLU A 267 18.79 -16.38 -7.50
CA GLU A 267 18.89 -15.08 -8.17
C GLU A 267 18.22 -13.94 -7.38
N ILE A 268 17.48 -14.31 -6.32
CA ILE A 268 16.77 -13.36 -5.45
C ILE A 268 17.40 -13.43 -4.06
N PHE A 269 17.87 -12.34 -3.52
CA PHE A 269 18.50 -12.28 -2.19
C PHE A 269 17.52 -12.46 -1.06
#